data_094ec569b1fe15012a1a6d16cbde48e9
#
_entry.id   094ec569b1fe15012a1a6d16cbde48e9
#
_cell.length_a   1.000
_cell.length_b   1.000
_cell.length_c   1.000
_cell.angle_alpha   90.00
_cell.angle_beta   90.00
_cell.angle_gamma   90.00
#
_symmetry.space_group_name_H-M   'P 1'
#
loop_
_entity.id
_entity.type
_entity.pdbx_description
1 polymer ?
#
loop_
_entity_poly.entity_id
_entity_poly.type
_entity_poly.pdbx_seq_one_letter_code
_entity_poly.pdbx_strand_id
1 'polypeptide(L)'
;MPDITREGIMLALSFHCAIRQKHPDCDHLYKIDSTQWCFIGILVIYVSANILSDEGHAMSLSANSDAVSYASVTGVKTAAETGDRIEWVKLSLAFLPLATPVSDAKVLTGRQKPLTEVAIIIAEIRSRDGFEGVGFSYSKRAGGQGIYAHAKEIADNLLGEDPNDIDKIYSKLLWAGASVGRSGMAVQAISPIDIALWDMKARRAGLPLAKLLGAHRDSVQCYNTSGGFLHTPLDQVLKNVALSRESGIGGIKLKVGQPNTAEDIRRLTAVREALGEDFPLMVDANQQWDRETAIRMGRKMEAFNLIWIEEPLDAYDVEGHAQLAAALDTPIATGEMLTSFREHEQLILGNASDFVQPDAPRVGGISPFLKIMDLAAKHGRKLAPHFAMEVHLHLAAAYPLEPWLEHFEWLNPLFNEQLELRDGRMWVSDRHGLGFTLSEQARKWTQLSCEFGKYAG
;
A
#
# COMPACT_ATOMS: atom_id res chain seq x y z
N MET A 1 2.98 13.53 -22.90
CA MET A 1 2.77 12.95 -24.25
C MET A 1 4.10 13.07 -24.97
N PRO A 2 4.75 11.99 -25.42
CA PRO A 2 5.97 12.12 -26.19
C PRO A 2 5.64 12.75 -27.53
N ASP A 3 6.44 13.71 -27.94
CA ASP A 3 6.35 14.40 -29.22
C ASP A 3 6.44 13.39 -30.38
N ILE A 4 5.35 13.27 -31.11
CA ILE A 4 5.35 12.51 -32.37
C ILE A 4 6.10 13.38 -33.40
N THR A 5 7.34 13.00 -33.69
CA THR A 5 8.17 13.73 -34.64
C THR A 5 7.56 13.67 -36.07
N ARG A 6 7.77 14.72 -36.85
CA ARG A 6 7.31 14.81 -38.25
C ARG A 6 7.71 13.61 -39.12
N GLU A 7 8.81 12.93 -38.78
CA GLU A 7 9.29 11.71 -39.42
C GLU A 7 8.42 10.48 -39.18
N GLY A 8 7.84 10.33 -37.97
CA GLY A 8 6.91 9.23 -37.67
C GLY A 8 5.60 9.31 -38.44
N ILE A 9 5.12 10.55 -38.71
CA ILE A 9 3.92 10.80 -39.52
C ILE A 9 4.19 10.51 -41.01
N MET A 10 5.37 10.90 -41.50
CA MET A 10 5.78 10.64 -42.91
C MET A 10 5.98 9.15 -43.20
N LEU A 11 6.49 8.37 -42.23
CA LEU A 11 6.63 6.91 -42.38
C LEU A 11 5.27 6.22 -42.45
N ALA A 12 4.31 6.62 -41.61
CA ALA A 12 2.95 6.07 -41.60
C ALA A 12 2.19 6.39 -42.89
N LEU A 13 2.36 7.58 -43.45
CA LEU A 13 1.77 7.98 -44.73
C LEU A 13 2.41 7.25 -45.93
N SER A 14 3.72 7.01 -45.92
CA SER A 14 4.41 6.23 -46.93
C SER A 14 3.99 4.76 -46.96
N PHE A 15 3.74 4.15 -45.79
CA PHE A 15 3.23 2.79 -45.70
C PHE A 15 1.79 2.67 -46.19
N HIS A 16 0.94 3.66 -45.91
CA HIS A 16 -0.43 3.71 -46.38
C HIS A 16 -0.50 3.80 -47.92
N CYS A 17 0.37 4.58 -48.53
CA CYS A 17 0.48 4.72 -49.99
C CYS A 17 0.95 3.40 -50.65
N ALA A 18 1.88 2.66 -50.00
CA ALA A 18 2.40 1.39 -50.52
C ALA A 18 1.37 0.25 -50.48
N ILE A 19 0.51 0.23 -49.46
CA ILE A 19 -0.59 -0.78 -49.32
C ILE A 19 -1.69 -0.51 -50.37
N ARG A 20 -2.04 0.77 -50.62
CA ARG A 20 -3.05 1.14 -51.61
C ARG A 20 -2.63 0.78 -53.05
N GLN A 21 -1.34 0.80 -53.37
CA GLN A 21 -0.82 0.42 -54.68
C GLN A 21 -0.87 -1.10 -54.93
N LYS A 22 -0.91 -1.94 -53.86
CA LYS A 22 -0.94 -3.42 -54.02
C LYS A 22 -2.34 -4.03 -53.94
N HIS A 23 -3.34 -3.35 -53.38
CA HIS A 23 -4.70 -3.85 -53.20
C HIS A 23 -5.75 -2.76 -53.45
N PRO A 24 -6.15 -2.50 -54.70
CA PRO A 24 -7.07 -1.38 -55.05
C PRO A 24 -8.55 -1.60 -54.62
N ASP A 25 -8.95 -2.79 -54.19
CA ASP A 25 -10.35 -3.14 -53.93
C ASP A 25 -10.80 -3.03 -52.47
N CYS A 26 -9.99 -2.38 -51.58
CA CYS A 26 -10.29 -2.28 -50.14
C CYS A 26 -11.07 -1.01 -49.71
N ASP A 27 -11.71 -0.29 -50.61
CA ASP A 27 -12.39 1.00 -50.31
C ASP A 27 -13.74 0.86 -49.55
N HIS A 28 -14.21 -0.38 -49.23
CA HIS A 28 -15.51 -0.58 -48.60
C HIS A 28 -15.50 -0.97 -47.10
N LEU A 29 -14.33 -1.05 -46.49
CA LEU A 29 -14.21 -1.39 -45.05
C LEU A 29 -13.46 -0.29 -44.33
N TYR A 30 -14.12 0.53 -43.58
CA TYR A 30 -13.66 1.44 -42.52
C TYR A 30 -14.01 2.93 -42.71
N LYS A 31 -15.17 3.31 -42.18
CA LYS A 31 -15.37 4.64 -41.61
C LYS A 31 -14.97 4.56 -40.14
N ILE A 32 -13.72 4.92 -39.82
CA ILE A 32 -13.21 5.00 -38.45
C ILE A 32 -12.83 6.45 -38.16
N ASP A 33 -13.31 6.98 -37.05
CA ASP A 33 -13.03 8.34 -36.54
C ASP A 33 -11.53 8.50 -36.19
N SER A 34 -11.02 9.72 -36.37
CA SER A 34 -9.60 10.08 -36.21
C SER A 34 -8.99 9.78 -34.83
N THR A 35 -9.80 9.54 -33.81
CA THR A 35 -9.36 9.16 -32.45
C THR A 35 -9.04 7.67 -32.28
N GLN A 36 -9.47 6.80 -33.20
CA GLN A 36 -9.23 5.35 -33.14
C GLN A 36 -7.94 4.91 -33.85
N TRP A 37 -7.31 5.76 -34.63
CA TRP A 37 -6.09 5.43 -35.37
C TRP A 37 -4.86 5.17 -34.51
N CYS A 38 -4.80 5.73 -33.32
CA CYS A 38 -3.66 5.54 -32.41
C CYS A 38 -3.54 4.10 -31.87
N PHE A 39 -4.65 3.40 -31.68
CA PHE A 39 -4.64 2.03 -31.13
C PHE A 39 -4.40 0.95 -32.19
N ILE A 40 -4.90 1.17 -33.41
CA ILE A 40 -4.76 0.19 -34.50
C ILE A 40 -3.34 0.21 -35.08
N GLY A 41 -2.66 1.37 -35.09
CA GLY A 41 -1.26 1.48 -35.55
C GLY A 41 -0.29 0.63 -34.75
N ILE A 42 -0.47 0.52 -33.44
CA ILE A 42 0.40 -0.26 -32.54
C ILE A 42 0.15 -1.78 -32.74
N LEU A 43 -1.07 -2.21 -32.94
CA LEU A 43 -1.42 -3.61 -33.16
C LEU A 43 -0.90 -4.16 -34.49
N VAL A 44 -0.93 -3.36 -35.55
CA VAL A 44 -0.42 -3.75 -36.88
C VAL A 44 1.10 -3.89 -36.89
N ILE A 45 1.83 -3.06 -36.11
CA ILE A 45 3.30 -3.18 -35.97
C ILE A 45 3.67 -4.44 -35.21
N TYR A 46 2.91 -4.85 -34.19
CA TYR A 46 3.18 -6.05 -33.40
C TYR A 46 2.90 -7.36 -34.17
N VAL A 47 1.90 -7.38 -35.00
CA VAL A 47 1.57 -8.57 -35.84
C VAL A 47 2.53 -8.68 -37.03
N SER A 48 3.00 -7.58 -37.61
CA SER A 48 3.95 -7.63 -38.73
C SER A 48 5.37 -8.03 -38.30
N ALA A 49 5.78 -7.70 -37.06
CA ALA A 49 7.10 -8.10 -36.53
C ALA A 49 7.22 -9.61 -36.24
N ASN A 50 6.09 -10.30 -35.98
CA ASN A 50 6.08 -11.75 -35.73
C ASN A 50 5.89 -12.61 -37.00
N ILE A 51 5.54 -12.02 -38.15
CA ILE A 51 5.36 -12.75 -39.43
C ILE A 51 6.66 -12.78 -40.26
N LEU A 52 7.64 -11.94 -39.96
CA LEU A 52 8.89 -11.87 -40.72
C LEU A 52 10.04 -12.73 -40.17
N SER A 53 9.81 -13.56 -39.12
CA SER A 53 10.84 -14.41 -38.52
C SER A 53 10.77 -15.90 -38.84
N ASP A 54 9.87 -16.37 -39.75
CA ASP A 54 9.87 -17.77 -40.16
C ASP A 54 9.97 -17.90 -41.70
N GLU A 55 11.11 -18.42 -42.13
CA GLU A 55 11.36 -18.80 -43.52
C GLU A 55 10.59 -20.05 -43.92
N GLY A 56 9.83 -19.92 -44.99
CA GLY A 56 9.61 -20.91 -46.00
C GLY A 56 8.92 -22.22 -45.66
N HIS A 57 7.55 -22.27 -45.82
CA HIS A 57 6.88 -23.38 -46.50
C HIS A 57 5.47 -22.94 -46.94
N ALA A 58 5.27 -22.82 -48.21
CA ALA A 58 3.95 -22.60 -48.82
C ALA A 58 3.11 -23.86 -48.71
N MET A 59 2.08 -23.87 -47.88
CA MET A 59 1.00 -24.85 -47.90
C MET A 59 -0.21 -24.27 -48.61
N SER A 60 -0.61 -24.88 -49.73
CA SER A 60 -1.86 -24.63 -50.45
C SER A 60 -3.03 -25.12 -49.60
N LEU A 61 -3.91 -24.23 -49.14
CA LEU A 61 -5.20 -24.61 -48.56
C LEU A 61 -6.26 -24.67 -49.64
N SER A 62 -6.69 -25.90 -50.00
CA SER A 62 -7.90 -26.15 -50.79
C SER A 62 -9.12 -25.87 -49.88
N ALA A 63 -10.02 -25.00 -50.34
CA ALA A 63 -11.30 -24.78 -49.69
C ALA A 63 -12.23 -25.96 -49.86
N ASN A 64 -12.49 -26.73 -48.81
CA ASN A 64 -13.65 -27.61 -48.70
C ASN A 64 -14.71 -26.95 -47.84
N SER A 65 -15.82 -26.63 -48.49
CA SER A 65 -17.03 -26.12 -47.85
C SER A 65 -17.81 -27.29 -47.23
N ASP A 66 -17.57 -27.65 -45.99
CA ASP A 66 -18.50 -28.45 -45.22
C ASP A 66 -19.07 -27.60 -44.08
N ALA A 67 -20.36 -27.32 -44.21
CA ALA A 67 -21.13 -26.61 -43.20
C ALA A 67 -21.18 -27.45 -41.91
N VAL A 68 -20.41 -27.04 -40.90
CA VAL A 68 -20.53 -27.60 -39.56
C VAL A 68 -21.79 -27.02 -38.93
N SER A 69 -22.84 -27.84 -38.81
CA SER A 69 -24.03 -27.52 -38.05
C SER A 69 -23.64 -27.43 -36.56
N TYR A 70 -23.72 -26.27 -35.99
CA TYR A 70 -23.64 -26.11 -34.55
C TYR A 70 -24.90 -26.73 -33.92
N ALA A 71 -24.76 -27.96 -33.42
CA ALA A 71 -25.73 -28.54 -32.51
C ALA A 71 -25.72 -27.68 -31.24
N SER A 72 -26.87 -27.10 -30.90
CA SER A 72 -27.06 -26.41 -29.65
C SER A 72 -26.85 -27.39 -28.50
N VAL A 73 -25.69 -27.35 -27.85
CA VAL A 73 -25.44 -28.00 -26.55
C VAL A 73 -26.17 -27.16 -25.49
N THR A 74 -27.48 -27.43 -25.38
CA THR A 74 -28.27 -26.94 -24.23
C THR A 74 -27.81 -27.74 -23.01
N GLY A 75 -27.01 -27.10 -22.12
CA GLY A 75 -26.62 -27.73 -20.87
C GLY A 75 -25.22 -27.39 -20.35
N VAL A 76 -24.41 -26.66 -21.10
CA VAL A 76 -23.15 -26.12 -20.54
C VAL A 76 -23.50 -24.86 -19.78
N LYS A 77 -23.55 -24.95 -18.42
CA LYS A 77 -23.55 -23.76 -17.57
C LYS A 77 -22.35 -22.93 -17.95
N THR A 78 -22.54 -21.67 -18.32
CA THR A 78 -21.45 -20.75 -18.59
C THR A 78 -20.58 -20.66 -17.33
N ALA A 79 -19.27 -20.54 -17.46
CA ALA A 79 -18.33 -20.43 -16.33
C ALA A 79 -18.71 -19.31 -15.34
N ALA A 80 -19.54 -18.34 -15.75
CA ALA A 80 -20.10 -17.29 -14.93
C ALA A 80 -21.15 -17.77 -13.90
N GLU A 81 -21.76 -18.97 -14.08
CA GLU A 81 -22.80 -19.49 -13.16
C GLU A 81 -22.26 -20.43 -12.09
N THR A 82 -20.99 -20.89 -12.20
CA THR A 82 -20.38 -21.89 -11.31
C THR A 82 -19.27 -21.33 -10.42
N GLY A 83 -18.88 -20.07 -10.60
CA GLY A 83 -17.81 -19.43 -9.81
C GLY A 83 -18.28 -19.02 -8.41
N ASP A 84 -17.33 -18.92 -7.48
CA ASP A 84 -17.57 -18.40 -6.14
C ASP A 84 -18.03 -16.93 -6.21
N ARG A 85 -18.83 -16.49 -5.23
CA ARG A 85 -19.38 -15.13 -5.17
C ARG A 85 -19.38 -14.62 -3.75
N ILE A 86 -19.10 -13.34 -3.56
CA ILE A 86 -19.29 -12.65 -2.28
C ILE A 86 -20.80 -12.66 -1.98
N GLU A 87 -21.19 -13.27 -0.87
CA GLU A 87 -22.59 -13.38 -0.45
C GLU A 87 -22.91 -12.53 0.79
N TRP A 88 -21.91 -12.16 1.58
CA TRP A 88 -22.07 -11.38 2.79
C TRP A 88 -20.90 -10.47 3.07
N VAL A 89 -21.18 -9.27 3.52
CA VAL A 89 -20.22 -8.26 3.94
C VAL A 89 -20.73 -7.60 5.21
N LYS A 90 -19.87 -7.52 6.22
CA LYS A 90 -20.11 -6.73 7.42
C LYS A 90 -19.05 -5.64 7.56
N LEU A 91 -19.50 -4.42 7.80
CA LEU A 91 -18.66 -3.30 8.16
C LEU A 91 -18.94 -2.90 9.60
N SER A 92 -17.88 -2.68 10.36
CA SER A 92 -17.94 -2.24 11.76
C SER A 92 -17.05 -1.04 11.99
N LEU A 93 -17.49 -0.12 12.86
CA LEU A 93 -16.69 0.97 13.39
C LEU A 93 -16.50 0.74 14.88
N ALA A 94 -15.27 0.49 15.28
CA ALA A 94 -14.86 0.32 16.67
C ALA A 94 -13.97 1.49 17.11
N PHE A 95 -13.99 1.82 18.39
CA PHE A 95 -13.10 2.81 18.99
C PHE A 95 -12.20 2.12 20.01
N LEU A 96 -10.94 1.94 19.64
CA LEU A 96 -9.92 1.32 20.47
C LEU A 96 -9.34 2.37 21.42
N PRO A 97 -9.55 2.25 22.75
CA PRO A 97 -8.99 3.20 23.71
C PRO A 97 -7.49 2.97 23.89
N LEU A 98 -6.73 4.05 24.02
CA LEU A 98 -5.31 3.98 24.35
C LEU A 98 -5.14 3.99 25.88
N ALA A 99 -4.27 3.14 26.39
CA ALA A 99 -3.99 3.03 27.83
C ALA A 99 -3.47 4.36 28.40
N THR A 100 -2.74 5.14 27.60
CA THR A 100 -2.23 6.48 27.96
C THR A 100 -2.49 7.43 26.80
N PRO A 101 -3.05 8.63 27.04
CA PRO A 101 -3.20 9.65 26.01
C PRO A 101 -1.85 10.02 25.37
N VAL A 102 -1.80 10.04 24.04
CA VAL A 102 -0.58 10.36 23.29
C VAL A 102 -0.54 11.81 22.91
N SER A 103 0.50 12.51 23.36
CA SER A 103 0.83 13.87 22.97
C SER A 103 2.06 13.86 22.07
N ASP A 104 1.83 13.84 20.75
CA ASP A 104 2.89 13.93 19.75
C ASP A 104 3.30 15.40 19.47
N ALA A 105 4.18 15.62 18.49
CA ALA A 105 4.62 16.95 18.07
C ALA A 105 3.46 17.87 17.67
N LYS A 106 2.40 17.33 17.08
CA LYS A 106 1.22 18.10 16.63
C LYS A 106 0.37 18.61 17.80
N VAL A 107 0.41 17.90 18.95
CA VAL A 107 -0.21 18.36 20.20
C VAL A 107 0.65 19.43 20.86
N LEU A 108 1.97 19.24 20.94
CA LEU A 108 2.88 20.22 21.55
C LEU A 108 2.87 21.57 20.82
N THR A 109 2.68 21.57 19.51
CA THR A 109 2.56 22.78 18.69
C THR A 109 1.15 23.34 18.61
N GLY A 110 0.19 22.78 19.36
CA GLY A 110 -1.20 23.25 19.42
C GLY A 110 -2.04 22.95 18.19
N ARG A 111 -1.53 22.14 17.24
CA ARG A 111 -2.24 21.78 16.00
C ARG A 111 -3.34 20.74 16.23
N GLN A 112 -3.20 19.88 17.24
CA GLN A 112 -4.12 18.79 17.53
C GLN A 112 -4.32 18.57 19.03
N LYS A 113 -5.39 17.88 19.40
CA LYS A 113 -5.64 17.41 20.78
C LYS A 113 -4.89 16.10 21.05
N PRO A 114 -4.61 15.75 22.33
CA PRO A 114 -4.11 14.42 22.68
C PRO A 114 -4.97 13.31 22.10
N LEU A 115 -4.33 12.25 21.65
CA LEU A 115 -5.00 11.04 21.12
C LEU A 115 -5.35 10.12 22.29
N THR A 116 -6.62 9.86 22.49
CA THR A 116 -7.14 9.00 23.56
C THR A 116 -7.69 7.68 23.06
N GLU A 117 -8.06 7.61 21.78
CA GLU A 117 -8.61 6.44 21.11
C GLU A 117 -8.30 6.46 19.62
N VAL A 118 -8.34 5.30 18.99
CA VAL A 118 -8.19 5.13 17.54
C VAL A 118 -9.49 4.57 16.99
N ALA A 119 -10.07 5.23 15.98
CA ALA A 119 -11.20 4.69 15.23
C ALA A 119 -10.70 3.61 14.28
N ILE A 120 -11.31 2.42 14.34
CA ILE A 120 -10.99 1.26 13.50
C ILE A 120 -12.21 0.90 12.66
N ILE A 121 -12.05 0.89 11.35
CA ILE A 121 -13.06 0.42 10.40
C ILE A 121 -12.69 -1.00 10.03
N ILE A 122 -13.58 -1.95 10.28
CA ILE A 122 -13.34 -3.38 10.07
C ILE A 122 -14.29 -3.86 8.98
N ALA A 123 -13.77 -4.65 8.03
CA ALA A 123 -14.55 -5.40 7.07
C ALA A 123 -14.38 -6.91 7.33
N GLU A 124 -15.51 -7.61 7.45
CA GLU A 124 -15.61 -9.06 7.45
C GLU A 124 -16.36 -9.44 6.17
N ILE A 125 -15.78 -10.29 5.32
CA ILE A 125 -16.34 -10.68 4.02
C ILE A 125 -16.43 -12.20 3.95
N ARG A 126 -17.55 -12.72 3.45
CA ARG A 126 -17.76 -14.16 3.22
C ARG A 126 -18.17 -14.42 1.79
N SER A 127 -17.59 -15.47 1.21
CA SER A 127 -17.99 -16.00 -0.09
C SER A 127 -18.92 -17.18 0.05
N ARG A 128 -19.63 -17.52 -1.03
CA ARG A 128 -20.54 -18.66 -1.13
C ARG A 128 -19.87 -19.99 -0.77
N ASP A 129 -18.60 -20.16 -1.12
CA ASP A 129 -17.83 -21.36 -0.82
C ASP A 129 -17.43 -21.45 0.68
N GLY A 130 -17.83 -20.48 1.50
CA GLY A 130 -17.62 -20.44 2.94
C GLY A 130 -16.26 -19.89 3.37
N PHE A 131 -15.46 -19.34 2.45
CA PHE A 131 -14.23 -18.63 2.81
C PHE A 131 -14.54 -17.26 3.38
N GLU A 132 -13.81 -16.89 4.42
CA GLU A 132 -13.93 -15.60 5.10
C GLU A 132 -12.60 -14.85 5.05
N GLY A 133 -12.69 -13.53 5.03
CA GLY A 133 -11.55 -12.63 5.15
C GLY A 133 -11.87 -11.46 6.05
N VAL A 134 -10.85 -10.97 6.74
CA VAL A 134 -10.93 -9.82 7.64
C VAL A 134 -9.90 -8.78 7.24
N GLY A 135 -10.33 -7.53 7.19
CA GLY A 135 -9.45 -6.40 6.94
C GLY A 135 -9.84 -5.20 7.77
N PHE A 136 -8.95 -4.25 7.88
CA PHE A 136 -9.18 -3.03 8.66
C PHE A 136 -8.54 -1.80 8.05
N SER A 137 -9.08 -0.65 8.42
CA SER A 137 -8.49 0.67 8.26
C SER A 137 -8.63 1.42 9.58
N TYR A 138 -7.96 2.55 9.71
CA TYR A 138 -8.00 3.31 10.96
C TYR A 138 -7.98 4.82 10.71
N SER A 139 -8.42 5.57 11.73
CA SER A 139 -8.22 7.01 11.79
C SER A 139 -7.85 7.44 13.19
N LYS A 140 -6.79 8.26 13.29
CA LYS A 140 -6.36 8.88 14.54
C LYS A 140 -7.10 10.21 14.71
N ARG A 141 -7.71 10.50 15.87
CA ARG A 141 -8.40 11.73 16.28
C ARG A 141 -9.71 12.06 15.55
N ALA A 142 -9.72 12.10 14.23
CA ALA A 142 -10.91 12.47 13.45
C ALA A 142 -10.99 11.68 12.13
N GLY A 143 -12.18 11.62 11.52
CA GLY A 143 -12.39 11.00 10.21
C GLY A 143 -12.97 9.58 10.26
N GLY A 144 -12.87 8.85 11.36
CA GLY A 144 -13.32 7.46 11.44
C GLY A 144 -14.78 7.25 11.03
N GLN A 145 -15.70 8.11 11.50
CA GLN A 145 -17.12 8.05 11.11
C GLN A 145 -17.33 8.33 9.62
N GLY A 146 -16.58 9.30 9.05
CA GLY A 146 -16.66 9.61 7.61
C GLY A 146 -16.16 8.47 6.74
N ILE A 147 -15.04 7.83 7.12
CA ILE A 147 -14.51 6.65 6.45
C ILE A 147 -15.52 5.49 6.51
N TYR A 148 -16.12 5.22 7.68
CA TYR A 148 -17.13 4.19 7.85
C TYR A 148 -18.39 4.48 7.00
N ALA A 149 -18.88 5.73 7.00
CA ALA A 149 -20.05 6.12 6.23
C ALA A 149 -19.81 5.90 4.73
N HIS A 150 -18.65 6.31 4.22
CA HIS A 150 -18.29 6.10 2.81
C HIS A 150 -18.10 4.61 2.47
N ALA A 151 -17.44 3.83 3.34
CA ALA A 151 -17.33 2.39 3.16
C ALA A 151 -18.72 1.71 3.06
N LYS A 152 -19.67 2.14 3.90
CA LYS A 152 -21.05 1.66 3.88
C LYS A 152 -21.77 1.97 2.56
N GLU A 153 -21.58 3.17 1.98
CA GLU A 153 -22.20 3.56 0.71
C GLU A 153 -21.70 2.72 -0.48
N ILE A 154 -20.44 2.31 -0.47
CA ILE A 154 -19.84 1.57 -1.59
C ILE A 154 -19.90 0.05 -1.43
N ALA A 155 -20.13 -0.49 -0.23
CA ALA A 155 -20.03 -1.92 0.08
C ALA A 155 -21.04 -2.81 -0.63
N ASP A 156 -22.25 -2.31 -0.92
CA ASP A 156 -23.27 -3.08 -1.66
C ASP A 156 -22.79 -3.51 -3.06
N ASN A 157 -21.83 -2.78 -3.62
CA ASN A 157 -21.20 -3.13 -4.90
C ASN A 157 -20.38 -4.43 -4.88
N LEU A 158 -20.11 -5.00 -3.70
CA LEU A 158 -19.36 -6.24 -3.54
C LEU A 158 -20.21 -7.48 -3.78
N LEU A 159 -21.51 -7.42 -3.47
CA LEU A 159 -22.38 -8.61 -3.55
C LEU A 159 -22.44 -9.15 -4.97
N GLY A 160 -22.24 -10.47 -5.09
CA GLY A 160 -22.25 -11.17 -6.37
C GLY A 160 -20.95 -11.06 -7.19
N GLU A 161 -19.95 -10.29 -6.74
CA GLU A 161 -18.62 -10.26 -7.39
C GLU A 161 -17.83 -11.54 -7.05
N ASP A 162 -16.92 -11.94 -7.94
CA ASP A 162 -15.97 -13.01 -7.67
C ASP A 162 -14.86 -12.48 -6.75
N PRO A 163 -14.68 -13.05 -5.55
CA PRO A 163 -13.68 -12.56 -4.59
C PRO A 163 -12.22 -12.70 -5.09
N ASN A 164 -11.98 -13.43 -6.19
CA ASN A 164 -10.66 -13.52 -6.80
C ASN A 164 -10.34 -12.33 -7.72
N ASP A 165 -11.35 -11.61 -8.19
CA ASP A 165 -11.22 -10.45 -9.08
C ASP A 165 -10.88 -9.17 -8.31
N ILE A 166 -9.87 -9.20 -7.42
CA ILE A 166 -9.57 -8.13 -6.45
C ILE A 166 -9.35 -6.78 -7.15
N ASP A 167 -8.53 -6.72 -8.20
CA ASP A 167 -8.27 -5.46 -8.94
C ASP A 167 -9.53 -4.89 -9.61
N LYS A 168 -10.41 -5.76 -10.13
CA LYS A 168 -11.70 -5.36 -10.70
C LYS A 168 -12.62 -4.80 -9.61
N ILE A 169 -12.71 -5.46 -8.46
CA ILE A 169 -13.49 -5.01 -7.31
C ILE A 169 -12.94 -3.67 -6.81
N TYR A 170 -11.62 -3.56 -6.61
CA TYR A 170 -10.98 -2.31 -6.21
C TYR A 170 -11.34 -1.16 -7.15
N SER A 171 -11.22 -1.38 -8.46
CA SER A 171 -11.59 -0.38 -9.46
C SER A 171 -13.07 0.00 -9.40
N LYS A 172 -13.96 -0.98 -9.22
CA LYS A 172 -15.41 -0.75 -9.10
C LYS A 172 -15.73 0.13 -7.88
N LEU A 173 -15.14 -0.18 -6.72
CA LEU A 173 -15.33 0.61 -5.49
C LEU A 173 -14.76 2.02 -5.62
N LEU A 174 -13.58 2.16 -6.23
CA LEU A 174 -12.94 3.46 -6.47
C LEU A 174 -13.81 4.37 -7.36
N TRP A 175 -14.45 3.80 -8.39
CA TRP A 175 -15.33 4.55 -9.27
C TRP A 175 -16.71 4.80 -8.66
N ALA A 176 -17.24 3.89 -7.84
CA ALA A 176 -18.48 4.12 -7.08
C ALA A 176 -18.38 5.36 -6.18
N GLY A 177 -17.21 5.57 -5.56
CA GLY A 177 -16.93 6.73 -4.71
C GLY A 177 -16.25 7.91 -5.40
N ALA A 178 -16.10 7.93 -6.73
CA ALA A 178 -15.24 8.89 -7.42
C ALA A 178 -15.64 10.37 -7.25
N SER A 179 -16.90 10.67 -6.94
CA SER A 179 -17.42 12.03 -6.72
C SER A 179 -16.82 12.73 -5.50
N VAL A 180 -16.36 11.96 -4.49
CA VAL A 180 -15.69 12.50 -3.28
C VAL A 180 -14.17 12.43 -3.35
N GLY A 181 -13.62 12.09 -4.52
CA GLY A 181 -12.19 11.97 -4.75
C GLY A 181 -11.68 10.53 -4.79
N ARG A 182 -10.37 10.37 -5.06
CA ARG A 182 -9.70 9.07 -5.17
C ARG A 182 -8.40 9.03 -4.37
N SER A 183 -8.42 9.70 -3.22
CA SER A 183 -7.36 9.74 -2.19
C SER A 183 -8.01 10.04 -0.84
N GLY A 184 -7.24 10.12 0.24
CA GLY A 184 -7.75 10.44 1.57
C GLY A 184 -8.80 9.46 2.06
N MET A 185 -9.87 9.97 2.64
CA MET A 185 -10.95 9.15 3.21
C MET A 185 -11.59 8.19 2.22
N ALA A 186 -11.68 8.56 0.94
CA ALA A 186 -12.29 7.71 -0.10
C ALA A 186 -11.56 6.37 -0.25
N VAL A 187 -10.23 6.39 -0.32
CA VAL A 187 -9.44 5.15 -0.44
C VAL A 187 -9.28 4.44 0.90
N GLN A 188 -9.22 5.19 2.02
CA GLN A 188 -9.22 4.58 3.36
C GLN A 188 -10.49 3.78 3.63
N ALA A 189 -11.62 4.15 3.02
CA ALA A 189 -12.88 3.39 3.09
C ALA A 189 -12.84 2.07 2.29
N ILE A 190 -12.03 2.01 1.22
CA ILE A 190 -11.81 0.80 0.42
C ILE A 190 -10.83 -0.15 1.14
N SER A 191 -9.87 0.38 1.88
CA SER A 191 -8.79 -0.39 2.49
C SER A 191 -9.21 -1.63 3.28
N PRO A 192 -10.19 -1.56 4.20
CA PRO A 192 -10.60 -2.75 4.96
C PRO A 192 -11.17 -3.84 4.06
N ILE A 193 -11.85 -3.47 2.98
CA ILE A 193 -12.44 -4.38 2.01
C ILE A 193 -11.33 -5.07 1.19
N ASP A 194 -10.39 -4.29 0.66
CA ASP A 194 -9.26 -4.81 -0.12
C ASP A 194 -8.39 -5.75 0.72
N ILE A 195 -8.06 -5.36 1.94
CA ILE A 195 -7.29 -6.19 2.88
C ILE A 195 -8.04 -7.50 3.19
N ALA A 196 -9.37 -7.45 3.41
CA ALA A 196 -10.18 -8.64 3.66
C ALA A 196 -10.21 -9.60 2.46
N LEU A 197 -10.25 -9.08 1.24
CA LEU A 197 -10.20 -9.90 0.02
C LEU A 197 -8.85 -10.60 -0.14
N TRP A 198 -7.75 -9.91 0.14
CA TRP A 198 -6.41 -10.51 0.15
C TRP A 198 -6.23 -11.54 1.27
N ASP A 199 -6.76 -11.29 2.46
CA ASP A 199 -6.79 -12.26 3.57
C ASP A 199 -7.56 -13.52 3.16
N MET A 200 -8.77 -13.36 2.61
CA MET A 200 -9.58 -14.46 2.09
C MET A 200 -8.84 -15.26 1.01
N LYS A 201 -8.20 -14.59 0.06
CA LYS A 201 -7.45 -15.24 -1.03
C LYS A 201 -6.31 -16.09 -0.48
N ALA A 202 -5.58 -15.59 0.52
CA ALA A 202 -4.49 -16.32 1.14
C ALA A 202 -5.01 -17.50 2.00
N ARG A 203 -6.10 -17.32 2.75
CA ARG A 203 -6.77 -18.41 3.49
C ARG A 203 -7.27 -19.52 2.55
N ARG A 204 -7.85 -19.14 1.42
CA ARG A 204 -8.28 -20.10 0.37
C ARG A 204 -7.12 -20.89 -0.21
N ALA A 205 -5.97 -20.25 -0.41
CA ALA A 205 -4.75 -20.92 -0.87
C ALA A 205 -4.08 -21.79 0.21
N GLY A 206 -4.54 -21.74 1.48
CA GLY A 206 -3.90 -22.42 2.59
C GLY A 206 -2.51 -21.89 2.92
N LEU A 207 -2.25 -20.60 2.69
CA LEU A 207 -0.94 -19.97 2.83
C LEU A 207 -1.02 -18.72 3.71
N PRO A 208 0.05 -18.38 4.46
CA PRO A 208 0.24 -17.01 4.94
C PRO A 208 0.29 -16.03 3.77
N LEU A 209 -0.24 -14.82 3.97
CA LEU A 209 -0.28 -13.81 2.90
C LEU A 209 1.12 -13.52 2.31
N ALA A 210 2.18 -13.46 3.14
CA ALA A 210 3.54 -13.29 2.67
C ALA A 210 3.96 -14.36 1.63
N LYS A 211 3.61 -15.63 1.89
CA LYS A 211 3.93 -16.75 0.98
C LYS A 211 3.11 -16.67 -0.31
N LEU A 212 1.85 -16.27 -0.23
CA LEU A 212 1.02 -16.03 -1.41
C LEU A 212 1.62 -14.94 -2.30
N LEU A 213 2.20 -13.89 -1.71
CA LEU A 213 2.84 -12.78 -2.39
C LEU A 213 4.26 -13.08 -2.90
N GLY A 214 4.80 -14.29 -2.63
CA GLY A 214 6.16 -14.66 -3.04
C GLY A 214 7.24 -14.11 -2.11
N ALA A 215 7.14 -14.38 -0.81
CA ALA A 215 8.05 -13.87 0.21
C ALA A 215 9.54 -14.11 -0.13
N HIS A 216 10.35 -13.09 0.03
CA HIS A 216 11.81 -13.14 -0.04
C HIS A 216 12.45 -13.57 1.28
N ARG A 217 11.71 -13.47 2.41
CA ARG A 217 12.20 -13.78 3.76
C ARG A 217 11.07 -14.19 4.69
N ASP A 218 11.44 -14.84 5.81
CA ASP A 218 10.49 -15.28 6.83
C ASP A 218 10.42 -14.34 8.04
N SER A 219 11.31 -13.33 8.08
CA SER A 219 11.33 -12.32 9.14
C SER A 219 11.83 -10.98 8.62
N VAL A 220 11.45 -9.89 9.27
CA VAL A 220 11.80 -8.51 8.91
C VAL A 220 12.43 -7.81 10.12
N GLN A 221 13.50 -7.04 9.90
CA GLN A 221 14.09 -6.17 10.93
C GLN A 221 13.02 -5.21 11.45
N CYS A 222 12.98 -4.98 12.77
CA CYS A 222 11.98 -4.10 13.35
C CYS A 222 12.60 -3.03 14.26
N TYR A 223 11.90 -1.92 14.35
CA TYR A 223 12.23 -0.81 15.24
C TYR A 223 11.00 -0.37 16.03
N ASN A 224 11.21 0.29 17.16
CA ASN A 224 10.16 0.74 18.07
C ASN A 224 10.16 2.28 18.19
N THR A 225 8.98 2.87 18.15
CA THR A 225 8.77 4.33 18.30
C THR A 225 8.15 4.70 19.64
N SER A 226 7.40 3.80 20.28
CA SER A 226 6.53 4.10 21.43
C SER A 226 7.26 4.62 22.68
N GLY A 227 8.59 4.47 22.77
CA GLY A 227 9.38 4.99 23.87
C GLY A 227 9.92 6.41 23.71
N GLY A 228 9.81 7.02 22.52
CA GLY A 228 10.58 8.22 22.14
C GLY A 228 9.79 9.49 21.84
N PHE A 229 8.57 9.70 22.37
CA PHE A 229 7.79 10.91 22.11
C PHE A 229 8.43 12.20 22.66
N LEU A 230 8.16 13.34 22.00
CA LEU A 230 8.78 14.63 22.33
C LEU A 230 8.57 15.06 23.79
N HIS A 231 7.37 14.83 24.35
CA HIS A 231 7.01 15.22 25.71
C HIS A 231 7.59 14.27 26.78
N THR A 232 8.09 13.10 26.39
CA THR A 232 8.60 12.13 27.35
C THR A 232 9.91 12.63 27.97
N PRO A 233 10.04 12.71 29.30
CA PRO A 233 11.29 13.10 29.97
C PRO A 233 12.45 12.19 29.56
N LEU A 234 13.65 12.73 29.44
CA LEU A 234 14.81 12.02 28.93
C LEU A 234 15.14 10.73 29.74
N ASP A 235 15.05 10.80 31.08
CA ASP A 235 15.25 9.63 31.93
C ASP A 235 14.26 8.50 31.63
N GLN A 236 13.02 8.85 31.31
CA GLN A 236 12.01 7.88 30.90
C GLN A 236 12.28 7.34 29.48
N VAL A 237 12.75 8.19 28.55
CA VAL A 237 13.18 7.75 27.21
C VAL A 237 14.27 6.70 27.32
N LEU A 238 15.30 6.95 28.15
CA LEU A 238 16.40 6.01 28.34
C LEU A 238 15.93 4.67 28.95
N LYS A 239 15.00 4.70 29.91
CA LYS A 239 14.37 3.48 30.43
C LYS A 239 13.61 2.71 29.34
N ASN A 240 12.81 3.42 28.54
CA ASN A 240 12.04 2.80 27.45
C ASN A 240 12.96 2.20 26.38
N VAL A 241 14.07 2.85 26.06
CA VAL A 241 15.10 2.35 25.15
C VAL A 241 15.70 1.04 25.67
N ALA A 242 16.04 0.98 26.97
CA ALA A 242 16.56 -0.24 27.60
C ALA A 242 15.53 -1.38 27.53
N LEU A 243 14.27 -1.11 27.92
CA LEU A 243 13.17 -2.09 27.86
C LEU A 243 12.92 -2.60 26.43
N SER A 244 12.96 -1.72 25.42
CA SER A 244 12.79 -2.13 24.03
C SER A 244 13.89 -3.10 23.58
N ARG A 245 15.15 -2.83 23.95
CA ARG A 245 16.27 -3.76 23.67
C ARG A 245 16.09 -5.10 24.39
N GLU A 246 15.73 -5.08 25.64
CA GLU A 246 15.47 -6.29 26.45
C GLU A 246 14.31 -7.11 25.88
N SER A 247 13.30 -6.48 25.28
CA SER A 247 12.19 -7.16 24.61
C SER A 247 12.54 -7.70 23.22
N GLY A 248 13.77 -7.49 22.75
CA GLY A 248 14.24 -8.00 21.46
C GLY A 248 13.97 -7.10 20.26
N ILE A 249 13.70 -5.80 20.45
CA ILE A 249 13.60 -4.81 19.36
C ILE A 249 14.96 -4.55 18.73
N GLY A 250 15.03 -4.53 17.38
CA GLY A 250 16.28 -4.43 16.61
C GLY A 250 16.71 -3.00 16.27
N GLY A 251 15.86 -1.98 16.50
CA GLY A 251 16.17 -0.57 16.26
C GLY A 251 15.28 0.36 17.07
N ILE A 252 15.74 1.58 17.30
CA ILE A 252 15.00 2.61 18.05
C ILE A 252 14.76 3.81 17.16
N LYS A 253 13.51 4.33 17.15
CA LYS A 253 13.17 5.61 16.55
C LYS A 253 12.85 6.62 17.64
N LEU A 254 13.59 7.74 17.66
CA LEU A 254 13.42 8.87 18.60
C LEU A 254 12.68 10.01 17.90
N LYS A 255 11.65 10.55 18.53
CA LYS A 255 10.98 11.78 18.05
C LYS A 255 11.86 13.00 18.31
N VAL A 256 12.00 13.82 17.26
CA VAL A 256 12.70 15.13 17.25
C VAL A 256 11.74 16.20 16.71
N GLY A 257 12.19 17.46 16.65
CA GLY A 257 11.35 18.59 16.23
C GLY A 257 10.86 19.43 17.42
N GLN A 258 11.63 19.45 18.51
CA GLN A 258 11.41 20.39 19.62
C GLN A 258 11.54 21.84 19.13
N PRO A 259 10.75 22.79 19.68
CA PRO A 259 10.94 24.22 19.41
C PRO A 259 12.38 24.70 19.67
N ASN A 260 13.04 24.13 20.68
CA ASN A 260 14.46 24.31 20.92
C ASN A 260 15.24 23.13 20.30
N THR A 261 15.83 23.32 19.14
CA THR A 261 16.59 22.30 18.44
C THR A 261 17.83 21.77 19.20
N ALA A 262 18.36 22.51 20.17
CA ALA A 262 19.43 22.03 21.03
C ALA A 262 18.97 20.88 21.94
N GLU A 263 17.69 20.86 22.30
CA GLU A 263 17.10 19.78 23.10
C GLU A 263 17.04 18.47 22.30
N ASP A 264 16.73 18.54 21.01
CA ASP A 264 16.77 17.35 20.15
C ASP A 264 18.17 16.73 20.11
N ILE A 265 19.21 17.56 19.93
CA ILE A 265 20.60 17.08 19.92
C ILE A 265 20.98 16.49 21.29
N ARG A 266 20.62 17.14 22.40
CA ARG A 266 20.89 16.62 23.76
C ARG A 266 20.25 15.24 23.97
N ARG A 267 18.99 15.09 23.58
CA ARG A 267 18.23 13.81 23.69
C ARG A 267 18.85 12.74 22.80
N LEU A 268 19.18 13.10 21.57
CA LEU A 268 19.79 12.18 20.60
C LEU A 268 21.17 11.71 21.06
N THR A 269 22.00 12.61 21.61
CA THR A 269 23.29 12.28 22.21
C THR A 269 23.14 11.23 23.32
N ALA A 270 22.24 11.50 24.29
CA ALA A 270 22.04 10.59 25.41
C ALA A 270 21.52 9.21 24.97
N VAL A 271 20.62 9.16 23.96
CA VAL A 271 20.10 7.89 23.42
C VAL A 271 21.21 7.14 22.66
N ARG A 272 22.01 7.83 21.84
CA ARG A 272 23.14 7.21 21.12
C ARG A 272 24.18 6.65 22.10
N GLU A 273 24.53 7.38 23.15
CA GLU A 273 25.41 6.90 24.21
C GLU A 273 24.90 5.64 24.92
N ALA A 274 23.59 5.60 25.22
CA ALA A 274 22.94 4.44 25.83
C ALA A 274 22.85 3.20 24.91
N LEU A 275 22.74 3.42 23.60
CA LEU A 275 22.64 2.36 22.60
C LEU A 275 24.01 1.81 22.15
N GLY A 276 25.07 2.63 22.20
CA GLY A 276 26.35 2.40 21.54
C GLY A 276 26.32 2.80 20.06
N GLU A 277 27.48 2.77 19.40
CA GLU A 277 27.63 3.30 18.03
C GLU A 277 26.90 2.54 16.95
N ASP A 278 26.81 1.21 17.08
CA ASP A 278 26.34 0.29 16.03
C ASP A 278 24.86 -0.04 16.11
N PHE A 279 24.18 0.26 17.21
CA PHE A 279 22.77 -0.09 17.36
C PHE A 279 21.90 0.80 16.43
N PRO A 280 21.00 0.21 15.61
CA PRO A 280 20.18 0.98 14.68
C PRO A 280 19.34 2.05 15.37
N LEU A 281 19.53 3.31 14.96
CA LEU A 281 18.83 4.47 15.48
C LEU A 281 18.28 5.30 14.33
N MET A 282 17.01 5.69 14.45
CA MET A 282 16.29 6.54 13.53
C MET A 282 15.76 7.76 14.28
N VAL A 283 15.48 8.83 13.57
CA VAL A 283 14.76 9.98 14.11
C VAL A 283 13.56 10.32 13.27
N ASP A 284 12.53 10.91 13.91
CA ASP A 284 11.30 11.34 13.24
C ASP A 284 10.91 12.74 13.72
N ALA A 285 10.89 13.68 12.77
CA ALA A 285 10.56 15.08 13.02
C ALA A 285 9.06 15.38 12.90
N ASN A 286 8.23 14.45 12.43
CA ASN A 286 6.79 14.61 12.25
C ASN A 286 6.39 15.96 11.61
N GLN A 287 7.11 16.38 10.57
CA GLN A 287 6.83 17.59 9.77
C GLN A 287 6.96 18.90 10.56
N GLN A 288 7.91 18.96 11.51
CA GLN A 288 8.06 20.15 12.36
C GLN A 288 9.00 21.21 11.79
N TRP A 289 9.84 20.85 10.80
CA TRP A 289 10.86 21.77 10.29
C TRP A 289 10.44 22.43 8.97
N ASP A 290 10.98 23.62 8.72
CA ASP A 290 11.11 24.21 7.40
C ASP A 290 12.38 23.68 6.71
N ARG A 291 12.54 23.98 5.39
CA ARG A 291 13.67 23.48 4.58
C ARG A 291 15.04 23.93 5.15
N GLU A 292 15.14 25.16 5.66
CA GLU A 292 16.40 25.68 6.26
C GLU A 292 16.74 24.92 7.54
N THR A 293 15.78 24.76 8.43
CA THR A 293 15.96 24.02 9.68
C THR A 293 16.26 22.55 9.42
N ALA A 294 15.56 21.93 8.48
CA ALA A 294 15.75 20.50 8.14
C ALA A 294 17.18 20.23 7.64
N ILE A 295 17.73 21.06 6.73
CA ILE A 295 19.10 20.86 6.25
C ILE A 295 20.14 21.10 7.34
N ARG A 296 19.93 22.15 8.19
CA ARG A 296 20.80 22.47 9.29
C ARG A 296 20.82 21.39 10.38
N MET A 297 19.64 20.85 10.72
CA MET A 297 19.53 19.77 11.69
C MET A 297 20.00 18.46 11.13
N GLY A 298 19.69 18.12 9.87
CA GLY A 298 20.16 16.95 9.18
C GLY A 298 21.72 16.85 9.26
N ARG A 299 22.40 17.91 8.85
CA ARG A 299 23.90 17.95 8.92
C ARG A 299 24.45 17.78 10.34
N LYS A 300 23.77 18.28 11.37
CA LYS A 300 24.16 18.04 12.78
C LYS A 300 23.92 16.61 13.21
N MET A 301 22.91 15.96 12.64
CA MET A 301 22.50 14.60 12.98
C MET A 301 23.31 13.53 12.24
N GLU A 302 24.05 13.86 11.19
CA GLU A 302 24.96 12.94 10.49
C GLU A 302 26.01 12.32 11.43
N ALA A 303 26.42 13.05 12.47
CA ALA A 303 27.37 12.55 13.48
C ALA A 303 26.82 11.38 14.33
N PHE A 304 25.55 11.07 14.26
CA PHE A 304 24.90 10.03 15.08
C PHE A 304 24.70 8.69 14.37
N ASN A 305 25.19 8.49 13.15
CA ASN A 305 25.07 7.25 12.38
C ASN A 305 23.63 6.76 12.33
N LEU A 306 22.71 7.62 11.85
CA LEU A 306 21.28 7.32 11.77
C LEU A 306 20.97 6.46 10.55
N ILE A 307 20.01 5.56 10.68
CA ILE A 307 19.46 4.79 9.55
C ILE A 307 18.65 5.70 8.62
N TRP A 308 17.86 6.66 9.18
CA TRP A 308 17.18 7.72 8.45
C TRP A 308 16.73 8.89 9.34
N ILE A 309 16.40 10.00 8.68
CA ILE A 309 15.60 11.10 9.22
C ILE A 309 14.21 11.02 8.59
N GLU A 310 13.16 10.83 9.41
CA GLU A 310 11.77 10.67 8.99
C GLU A 310 11.01 11.99 9.01
N GLU A 311 10.18 12.22 7.99
CA GLU A 311 9.29 13.38 7.83
C GLU A 311 9.90 14.71 8.32
N PRO A 312 11.10 15.12 7.84
CA PRO A 312 11.67 16.40 8.25
C PRO A 312 10.79 17.58 7.87
N LEU A 313 10.11 17.54 6.73
CA LEU A 313 9.28 18.57 6.14
C LEU A 313 7.80 18.16 6.09
N ASP A 314 6.92 19.08 5.65
CA ASP A 314 5.55 18.74 5.28
C ASP A 314 5.53 17.57 4.30
N ALA A 315 4.65 16.59 4.52
CA ALA A 315 4.59 15.36 3.74
C ALA A 315 4.36 15.58 2.24
N TYR A 316 3.77 16.71 1.86
CA TYR A 316 3.50 17.07 0.46
C TYR A 316 4.61 17.93 -0.18
N ASP A 317 5.66 18.29 0.57
CA ASP A 317 6.81 19.01 0.03
C ASP A 317 7.82 18.06 -0.63
N VAL A 318 7.41 17.45 -1.75
CA VAL A 318 8.23 16.50 -2.52
C VAL A 318 9.56 17.12 -2.97
N GLU A 319 9.52 18.37 -3.45
CA GLU A 319 10.72 19.09 -3.88
C GLU A 319 11.70 19.33 -2.72
N GLY A 320 11.21 19.75 -1.56
CA GLY A 320 12.03 19.96 -0.37
C GLY A 320 12.66 18.67 0.13
N HIS A 321 11.93 17.56 0.16
CA HIS A 321 12.47 16.26 0.51
C HIS A 321 13.55 15.79 -0.50
N ALA A 322 13.34 16.01 -1.81
CA ALA A 322 14.35 15.69 -2.82
C ALA A 322 15.63 16.51 -2.64
N GLN A 323 15.52 17.79 -2.30
CA GLN A 323 16.67 18.64 -1.98
C GLN A 323 17.43 18.15 -0.74
N LEU A 324 16.72 17.71 0.30
CA LEU A 324 17.32 17.13 1.50
C LEU A 324 18.03 15.81 1.20
N ALA A 325 17.38 14.88 0.50
CA ALA A 325 17.95 13.60 0.12
C ALA A 325 19.22 13.76 -0.74
N ALA A 326 19.30 14.81 -1.57
CA ALA A 326 20.48 15.12 -2.36
C ALA A 326 21.61 15.82 -1.56
N ALA A 327 21.29 16.45 -0.42
CA ALA A 327 22.23 17.31 0.33
C ALA A 327 22.79 16.65 1.61
N LEU A 328 22.15 15.57 2.09
CA LEU A 328 22.53 14.88 3.31
C LEU A 328 23.03 13.46 3.01
N ASP A 329 24.03 13.01 3.76
CA ASP A 329 24.51 11.62 3.71
C ASP A 329 23.54 10.69 4.48
N THR A 330 22.83 11.20 5.48
CA THR A 330 21.79 10.44 6.19
C THR A 330 20.54 10.28 5.30
N PRO A 331 20.08 9.04 5.08
CA PRO A 331 18.88 8.78 4.26
C PRO A 331 17.62 9.50 4.79
N ILE A 332 16.73 9.85 3.86
CA ILE A 332 15.42 10.43 4.15
C ILE A 332 14.33 9.37 4.07
N ALA A 333 13.46 9.31 5.09
CA ALA A 333 12.27 8.46 5.12
C ALA A 333 11.02 9.33 5.14
N THR A 334 10.04 9.01 4.27
CA THR A 334 8.74 9.70 4.27
C THR A 334 7.69 8.91 3.48
N GLY A 335 6.42 9.27 3.65
CA GLY A 335 5.30 8.68 2.93
C GLY A 335 4.12 8.25 3.81
N GLU A 336 4.27 8.22 5.14
CA GLU A 336 3.21 7.78 6.06
C GLU A 336 1.90 8.59 5.95
N MET A 337 2.00 9.86 5.59
CA MET A 337 0.84 10.75 5.46
C MET A 337 0.17 10.68 4.10
N LEU A 338 0.83 10.13 3.09
CA LEU A 338 0.29 9.99 1.74
C LEU A 338 -0.82 8.92 1.70
N THR A 339 -1.83 9.17 0.88
CA THR A 339 -3.07 8.39 0.90
C THR A 339 -3.43 7.78 -0.45
N SER A 340 -2.49 7.77 -1.40
CA SER A 340 -2.72 7.17 -2.72
C SER A 340 -1.43 6.68 -3.37
N PHE A 341 -1.57 5.76 -4.32
CA PHE A 341 -0.48 5.36 -5.20
C PHE A 341 0.13 6.58 -5.93
N ARG A 342 -0.69 7.52 -6.38
CA ARG A 342 -0.21 8.69 -7.15
C ARG A 342 0.67 9.63 -6.36
N GLU A 343 0.37 9.82 -5.09
CA GLU A 343 1.20 10.62 -4.19
C GLU A 343 2.56 9.94 -3.96
N HIS A 344 2.56 8.62 -3.73
CA HIS A 344 3.81 7.85 -3.61
C HIS A 344 4.59 7.78 -4.93
N GLU A 345 3.91 7.70 -6.07
CA GLU A 345 4.56 7.78 -7.39
C GLU A 345 5.32 9.09 -7.55
N GLN A 346 4.73 10.23 -7.19
CA GLN A 346 5.41 11.54 -7.21
C GLN A 346 6.62 11.57 -6.28
N LEU A 347 6.48 11.02 -5.07
CA LEU A 347 7.55 10.93 -4.08
C LEU A 347 8.75 10.11 -4.61
N ILE A 348 8.49 8.93 -5.16
CA ILE A 348 9.50 8.00 -5.66
C ILE A 348 10.19 8.55 -6.91
N LEU A 349 9.42 9.00 -7.90
CA LEU A 349 9.94 9.57 -9.15
C LEU A 349 10.67 10.89 -8.94
N GLY A 350 10.26 11.68 -7.93
CA GLY A 350 10.92 12.90 -7.52
C GLY A 350 12.23 12.68 -6.75
N ASN A 351 12.64 11.44 -6.48
CA ASN A 351 13.81 11.11 -5.65
C ASN A 351 13.75 11.72 -4.24
N ALA A 352 12.55 11.87 -3.69
CA ALA A 352 12.29 12.56 -2.44
C ALA A 352 12.38 11.66 -1.19
N SER A 353 12.64 10.36 -1.36
CA SER A 353 12.71 9.41 -0.25
C SER A 353 13.67 8.27 -0.57
N ASP A 354 14.51 7.89 0.38
CA ASP A 354 15.37 6.71 0.33
C ASP A 354 14.67 5.50 0.95
N PHE A 355 13.86 5.73 1.99
CA PHE A 355 12.97 4.77 2.61
C PHE A 355 11.53 5.22 2.41
N VAL A 356 10.80 4.53 1.55
CA VAL A 356 9.37 4.80 1.31
C VAL A 356 8.55 4.19 2.44
N GLN A 357 7.65 4.97 3.05
CA GLN A 357 6.87 4.59 4.23
C GLN A 357 5.35 4.54 3.95
N PRO A 358 4.89 3.69 3.02
CA PRO A 358 3.46 3.58 2.75
C PRO A 358 2.75 2.87 3.91
N ASP A 359 1.45 3.14 4.01
CA ASP A 359 0.56 2.53 5.00
C ASP A 359 -0.62 1.90 4.27
N ALA A 360 -0.74 0.57 4.25
CA ALA A 360 -1.78 -0.15 3.52
C ALA A 360 -3.21 0.31 3.90
N PRO A 361 -3.58 0.42 5.19
CA PRO A 361 -4.83 1.05 5.61
C PRO A 361 -5.09 2.44 5.04
N ARG A 362 -4.04 3.22 4.74
CA ARG A 362 -4.18 4.61 4.28
C ARG A 362 -4.20 4.75 2.77
N VAL A 363 -3.47 3.91 2.04
CA VAL A 363 -3.33 4.03 0.58
C VAL A 363 -4.42 3.31 -0.22
N GLY A 364 -5.36 2.65 0.46
CA GLY A 364 -6.46 1.94 -0.18
C GLY A 364 -6.37 0.41 -0.07
N GLY A 365 -5.47 -0.13 0.74
CA GLY A 365 -5.29 -1.55 0.97
C GLY A 365 -4.02 -2.12 0.36
N ILE A 366 -3.98 -3.43 0.22
CA ILE A 366 -2.85 -4.19 -0.29
C ILE A 366 -2.65 -3.99 -1.79
N SER A 367 -3.73 -3.93 -2.58
CA SER A 367 -3.63 -3.78 -4.04
C SER A 367 -2.85 -2.53 -4.48
N PRO A 368 -3.13 -1.31 -4.00
CA PRO A 368 -2.31 -0.15 -4.31
C PRO A 368 -0.93 -0.20 -3.64
N PHE A 369 -0.81 -0.81 -2.46
CA PHE A 369 0.46 -0.96 -1.77
C PHE A 369 1.46 -1.80 -2.59
N LEU A 370 1.01 -2.89 -3.21
CA LEU A 370 1.84 -3.73 -4.11
C LEU A 370 2.37 -2.92 -5.31
N LYS A 371 1.58 -2.00 -5.86
CA LYS A 371 2.01 -1.09 -6.93
C LYS A 371 3.09 -0.11 -6.45
N ILE A 372 2.96 0.38 -5.20
CA ILE A 372 3.98 1.23 -4.57
C ILE A 372 5.28 0.42 -4.37
N MET A 373 5.19 -0.81 -3.85
CA MET A 373 6.33 -1.70 -3.67
C MET A 373 7.08 -1.96 -4.98
N ASP A 374 6.37 -2.31 -6.05
CA ASP A 374 6.95 -2.58 -7.37
C ASP A 374 7.69 -1.34 -7.90
N LEU A 375 7.07 -0.16 -7.80
CA LEU A 375 7.69 1.10 -8.22
C LEU A 375 8.92 1.44 -7.37
N ALA A 376 8.82 1.31 -6.04
CA ALA A 376 9.92 1.56 -5.11
C ALA A 376 11.12 0.64 -5.39
N ALA A 377 10.88 -0.66 -5.60
CA ALA A 377 11.91 -1.64 -5.95
C ALA A 377 12.60 -1.31 -7.28
N LYS A 378 11.85 -0.94 -8.32
CA LYS A 378 12.39 -0.52 -9.62
C LYS A 378 13.30 0.70 -9.53
N HIS A 379 13.05 1.57 -8.56
CA HIS A 379 13.86 2.77 -8.30
C HIS A 379 14.91 2.55 -7.20
N GLY A 380 15.14 1.31 -6.75
CA GLY A 380 16.14 0.97 -5.73
C GLY A 380 15.84 1.56 -4.35
N ARG A 381 14.58 1.95 -4.08
CA ARG A 381 14.19 2.52 -2.79
C ARG A 381 13.98 1.43 -1.76
N LYS A 382 14.35 1.68 -0.52
CA LYS A 382 14.07 0.80 0.61
C LYS A 382 12.62 0.99 1.08
N LEU A 383 12.09 0.01 1.81
CA LEU A 383 10.73 0.02 2.33
C LEU A 383 10.75 0.04 3.86
N ALA A 384 9.97 0.91 4.49
CA ALA A 384 9.75 0.96 5.92
C ALA A 384 8.28 1.32 6.23
N PRO A 385 7.32 0.38 6.06
CA PRO A 385 5.89 0.67 6.22
C PRO A 385 5.56 1.24 7.59
N HIS A 386 4.62 2.19 7.60
CA HIS A 386 4.18 2.87 8.81
C HIS A 386 3.10 2.09 9.56
N PHE A 387 3.23 1.94 10.87
CA PHE A 387 2.21 1.54 11.84
C PHE A 387 1.71 0.09 11.67
N ALA A 388 0.63 -0.20 10.97
CA ALA A 388 -0.16 -1.45 10.90
C ALA A 388 0.70 -2.71 10.64
N MET A 389 1.54 -3.09 11.63
CA MET A 389 2.51 -4.17 11.51
C MET A 389 1.87 -5.53 11.17
N GLU A 390 0.61 -5.73 11.54
CA GLU A 390 -0.17 -6.94 11.30
C GLU A 390 -0.37 -7.24 9.81
N VAL A 391 -0.47 -6.19 8.99
CA VAL A 391 -0.55 -6.30 7.52
C VAL A 391 0.84 -6.15 6.91
N HIS A 392 1.61 -5.18 7.42
CA HIS A 392 2.87 -4.78 6.81
C HIS A 392 3.97 -5.82 6.94
N LEU A 393 3.96 -6.70 7.94
CA LEU A 393 4.92 -7.80 8.05
C LEU A 393 4.87 -8.70 6.81
N HIS A 394 3.69 -9.02 6.31
CA HIS A 394 3.53 -9.84 5.12
C HIS A 394 4.03 -9.15 3.85
N LEU A 395 3.74 -7.86 3.71
CA LEU A 395 4.15 -7.04 2.57
C LEU A 395 5.66 -6.80 2.57
N ALA A 396 6.22 -6.46 3.74
CA ALA A 396 7.65 -6.27 3.91
C ALA A 396 8.44 -7.58 3.66
N ALA A 397 7.92 -8.73 4.12
CA ALA A 397 8.53 -10.02 3.83
C ALA A 397 8.57 -10.36 2.33
N ALA A 398 7.61 -9.86 1.55
CA ALA A 398 7.55 -10.02 0.10
C ALA A 398 8.38 -8.97 -0.67
N TYR A 399 8.96 -7.96 0.00
CA TYR A 399 9.76 -6.94 -0.66
C TYR A 399 11.17 -7.44 -1.01
N PRO A 400 11.72 -7.19 -2.22
CA PRO A 400 12.99 -7.78 -2.63
C PRO A 400 14.21 -7.25 -1.87
N LEU A 401 14.25 -5.95 -1.53
CA LEU A 401 15.32 -5.35 -0.73
C LEU A 401 15.03 -5.56 0.75
N GLU A 402 16.06 -5.47 1.62
CA GLU A 402 15.88 -5.61 3.07
C GLU A 402 15.09 -4.41 3.62
N PRO A 403 13.85 -4.61 4.14
CA PRO A 403 13.02 -3.56 4.68
C PRO A 403 13.21 -3.42 6.18
N TRP A 404 12.68 -2.33 6.74
CA TRP A 404 12.39 -2.18 8.16
C TRP A 404 10.90 -2.26 8.41
N LEU A 405 10.51 -2.71 9.62
CA LEU A 405 9.11 -2.77 10.04
C LEU A 405 8.92 -2.05 11.37
N GLU A 406 7.94 -1.15 11.45
CA GLU A 406 7.60 -0.46 12.69
C GLU A 406 6.86 -1.41 13.63
N HIS A 407 7.42 -1.66 14.83
CA HIS A 407 6.74 -2.38 15.90
C HIS A 407 5.86 -1.42 16.68
N PHE A 408 4.55 -1.62 16.64
CA PHE A 408 3.58 -0.69 17.21
C PHE A 408 2.37 -1.44 17.82
N GLU A 409 2.32 -1.52 19.12
CA GLU A 409 1.42 -2.44 19.85
C GLU A 409 -0.04 -1.97 20.00
N TRP A 410 -0.40 -0.78 19.50
CA TRP A 410 -1.74 -0.25 19.73
C TRP A 410 -2.85 -1.14 19.20
N LEU A 411 -2.64 -1.82 18.09
CA LEU A 411 -3.63 -2.70 17.48
C LEU A 411 -3.67 -4.11 18.07
N ASN A 412 -2.68 -4.51 18.87
CA ASN A 412 -2.61 -5.83 19.49
C ASN A 412 -3.93 -6.27 20.15
N PRO A 413 -4.65 -5.42 20.91
CA PRO A 413 -5.90 -5.84 21.56
C PRO A 413 -7.07 -6.12 20.60
N LEU A 414 -6.96 -5.76 19.32
CA LEU A 414 -7.97 -6.08 18.31
C LEU A 414 -7.97 -7.56 17.93
N PHE A 415 -6.86 -8.25 18.15
CA PHE A 415 -6.62 -9.60 17.64
C PHE A 415 -6.35 -10.59 18.77
N ASN A 416 -6.72 -11.85 18.54
CA ASN A 416 -6.44 -12.94 19.47
C ASN A 416 -4.97 -13.39 19.39
N GLU A 417 -4.37 -13.29 18.19
CA GLU A 417 -3.00 -13.70 17.92
C GLU A 417 -2.06 -12.49 17.97
N GLN A 418 -0.81 -12.73 18.37
CA GLN A 418 0.24 -11.73 18.42
C GLN A 418 1.37 -12.07 17.43
N LEU A 419 2.11 -11.08 16.98
CA LEU A 419 3.30 -11.25 16.18
C LEU A 419 4.48 -11.72 17.04
N GLU A 420 5.26 -12.63 16.51
CA GLU A 420 6.49 -13.10 17.15
C GLU A 420 7.63 -12.10 16.94
N LEU A 421 8.24 -11.64 18.03
CA LEU A 421 9.41 -10.79 18.06
C LEU A 421 10.60 -11.60 18.61
N ARG A 422 11.67 -11.72 17.82
CA ARG A 422 12.89 -12.43 18.22
C ARG A 422 14.10 -11.89 17.47
N ASP A 423 15.21 -11.72 18.18
CA ASP A 423 16.51 -11.32 17.62
C ASP A 423 16.47 -10.05 16.75
N GLY A 424 15.74 -9.04 17.21
CA GLY A 424 15.60 -7.77 16.49
C GLY A 424 14.67 -7.82 15.26
N ARG A 425 13.92 -8.92 15.09
CA ARG A 425 13.11 -9.18 13.89
C ARG A 425 11.70 -9.63 14.28
N MET A 426 10.74 -9.27 13.45
CA MET A 426 9.37 -9.81 13.50
C MET A 426 9.25 -10.96 12.50
N TRP A 427 8.63 -12.07 12.95
CA TRP A 427 8.55 -13.31 12.18
C TRP A 427 7.15 -13.51 11.60
N VAL A 428 7.11 -13.86 10.31
CA VAL A 428 5.86 -14.26 9.63
C VAL A 428 5.40 -15.59 10.22
N SER A 429 4.14 -15.63 10.68
CA SER A 429 3.55 -16.87 11.20
C SER A 429 3.16 -17.82 10.06
N ASP A 430 3.05 -19.12 10.37
CA ASP A 430 2.54 -20.13 9.42
C ASP A 430 1.01 -20.12 9.28
N ARG A 431 0.31 -19.25 10.02
CA ARG A 431 -1.15 -19.14 9.94
C ARG A 431 -1.58 -18.60 8.59
N HIS A 432 -2.67 -19.15 8.04
CA HIS A 432 -3.19 -18.76 6.73
C HIS A 432 -3.76 -17.33 6.75
N GLY A 433 -3.71 -16.65 5.64
CA GLY A 433 -4.15 -15.27 5.51
C GLY A 433 -3.19 -14.29 6.17
N LEU A 434 -3.73 -13.27 6.83
CA LEU A 434 -2.99 -12.37 7.73
C LEU A 434 -2.61 -13.06 9.06
N GLY A 435 -3.20 -14.24 9.34
CA GLY A 435 -2.92 -14.99 10.55
C GLY A 435 -3.56 -14.46 11.81
N PHE A 436 -4.57 -13.60 11.69
CA PHE A 436 -5.28 -12.99 12.82
C PHE A 436 -6.78 -13.27 12.78
N THR A 437 -7.39 -13.31 13.97
CA THR A 437 -8.83 -13.32 14.20
C THR A 437 -9.21 -12.19 15.15
N LEU A 438 -10.40 -11.62 14.96
CA LEU A 438 -10.87 -10.52 15.80
C LEU A 438 -11.12 -10.99 17.22
N SER A 439 -10.59 -10.26 18.20
CA SER A 439 -10.79 -10.54 19.61
C SER A 439 -12.23 -10.23 20.05
N GLU A 440 -12.66 -10.82 21.16
CA GLU A 440 -13.92 -10.45 21.81
C GLU A 440 -13.93 -8.96 22.21
N GLN A 441 -12.77 -8.43 22.57
CA GLN A 441 -12.62 -7.04 22.96
C GLN A 441 -12.85 -6.09 21.76
N ALA A 442 -12.37 -6.42 20.56
CA ALA A 442 -12.66 -5.65 19.34
C ALA A 442 -14.18 -5.56 19.09
N ARG A 443 -14.90 -6.65 19.31
CA ARG A 443 -16.36 -6.69 19.19
C ARG A 443 -17.05 -5.80 20.24
N LYS A 444 -16.55 -5.74 21.48
CA LYS A 444 -17.07 -4.86 22.54
C LYS A 444 -16.84 -3.38 22.25
N TRP A 445 -15.78 -3.02 21.55
CA TRP A 445 -15.48 -1.65 21.16
C TRP A 445 -16.24 -1.18 19.93
N THR A 446 -16.96 -2.07 19.24
CA THR A 446 -17.79 -1.73 18.08
C THR A 446 -18.98 -0.90 18.49
N GLN A 447 -19.09 0.30 17.94
CA GLN A 447 -20.21 1.21 18.19
C GLN A 447 -21.24 1.23 17.06
N LEU A 448 -20.79 1.02 15.81
CA LEU A 448 -21.65 0.97 14.64
C LEU A 448 -21.33 -0.27 13.82
N SER A 449 -22.35 -0.90 13.25
CA SER A 449 -22.16 -1.96 12.25
C SER A 449 -23.30 -1.95 11.24
N CYS A 450 -23.02 -2.45 10.04
CA CYS A 450 -24.02 -2.75 9.02
C CYS A 450 -23.61 -4.02 8.27
N GLU A 451 -24.61 -4.70 7.73
CA GLU A 451 -24.44 -5.95 6.99
C GLU A 451 -25.15 -5.85 5.64
N PHE A 452 -24.55 -6.47 4.63
CA PHE A 452 -25.07 -6.58 3.27
C PHE A 452 -25.09 -8.05 2.89
N GLY A 453 -26.14 -8.45 2.13
CA GLY A 453 -26.31 -9.84 1.73
C GLY A 453 -26.90 -10.72 2.83
N LYS A 454 -26.66 -12.04 2.74
CA LYS A 454 -27.17 -13.02 3.71
C LYS A 454 -26.00 -13.84 4.28
N TYR A 455 -25.86 -13.84 5.57
CA TYR A 455 -24.97 -14.74 6.27
C TYR A 455 -25.66 -16.10 6.44
N ALA A 456 -25.28 -17.07 5.61
CA ALA A 456 -25.68 -18.47 5.80
C ALA A 456 -24.64 -19.11 6.75
N GLY A 457 -24.91 -19.00 8.09
CA GLY A 457 -24.09 -19.57 9.15
C GLY A 457 -24.19 -21.08 9.22
#